data_39110ca20d3bde1a176c939ce04151f0
#
_entry.id   39110ca20d3bde1a176c939ce04151f0
#
_cell.length_a   1.000
_cell.length_b   1.000
_cell.length_c   1.000
_cell.angle_alpha   90.00
_cell.angle_beta   90.00
_cell.angle_gamma   90.00
#
_symmetry.space_group_name_H-M   'P 1'
#
loop_
_entity.id
_entity.type
_entity.pdbx_description
1 polymer ?
#
loop_
_entity_poly.entity_id
_entity_poly.type
_entity_poly.pdbx_seq_one_letter_code
_entity_poly.pdbx_strand_id
1 'polypeptide(L)'
;MSTETRAATLERLARTLDEYLDAVPRQKEANPPDLLVIFARLDALEREIDASYPAQLRHYMHQKSYRKAHLFLQDRDAENTRGNCGR
;
A
#
# COMPACT_ATOMS: atom_id res chain seq x y z
N MET A 1 -10.33 -13.95 21.19
CA MET A 1 -10.42 -13.48 19.92
C MET A 1 -10.02 -12.02 19.78
N SER A 2 -9.13 -11.78 18.96
CA SER A 2 -8.65 -10.44 18.86
C SER A 2 -9.27 -9.80 17.64
N THR A 3 -9.62 -8.56 17.80
CA THR A 3 -10.18 -7.79 16.72
C THR A 3 -9.22 -6.67 16.42
N GLU A 4 -8.66 -6.69 15.25
CA GLU A 4 -7.79 -5.61 14.89
C GLU A 4 -8.59 -4.37 14.56
N THR A 5 -8.14 -3.25 15.05
CA THR A 5 -8.75 -1.99 14.71
C THR A 5 -8.33 -1.60 13.29
N ARG A 6 -9.06 -0.66 12.71
CA ARG A 6 -8.67 -0.13 11.41
C ARG A 6 -7.29 0.51 11.49
N ALA A 7 -6.97 1.14 12.62
CA ALA A 7 -5.65 1.75 12.77
C ALA A 7 -4.55 0.71 12.69
N ALA A 8 -4.76 -0.45 13.32
CA ALA A 8 -3.76 -1.51 13.29
C ALA A 8 -3.61 -2.07 11.88
N THR A 9 -4.72 -2.26 11.17
CA THR A 9 -4.67 -2.74 9.80
C THR A 9 -3.96 -1.75 8.91
N LEU A 10 -4.25 -0.47 9.05
CA LEU A 10 -3.60 0.56 8.25
C LEU A 10 -2.12 0.62 8.53
N GLU A 11 -1.73 0.41 9.77
CA GLU A 11 -0.32 0.40 10.14
C GLU A 11 0.41 -0.76 9.47
N ARG A 12 -0.21 -1.94 9.48
CA ARG A 12 0.39 -3.09 8.81
C ARG A 12 0.46 -2.86 7.30
N LEU A 13 -0.56 -2.24 6.75
CA LEU A 13 -0.56 -1.93 5.33
C LEU A 13 0.55 -0.95 4.99
N ALA A 14 0.71 0.11 5.78
CA ALA A 14 1.76 1.09 5.53
C ALA A 14 3.14 0.43 5.57
N ARG A 15 3.33 -0.46 6.52
CA ARG A 15 4.61 -1.15 6.66
C ARG A 15 4.88 -2.06 5.48
N THR A 16 3.84 -2.77 5.03
CA THR A 16 4.00 -3.67 3.88
C THR A 16 4.26 -2.88 2.60
N LEU A 17 3.61 -1.73 2.46
CA LEU A 17 3.86 -0.86 1.31
C LEU A 17 5.28 -0.30 1.34
N ASP A 18 5.80 0.01 2.53
CA ASP A 18 7.20 0.41 2.65
C ASP A 18 8.12 -0.68 2.13
N GLU A 19 7.84 -1.93 2.52
CA GLU A 19 8.64 -3.05 2.06
C GLU A 19 8.56 -3.21 0.55
N TYR A 20 7.36 -3.02 0.00
CA TYR A 20 7.18 -3.14 -1.43
C TYR A 20 8.00 -2.09 -2.18
N LEU A 21 7.90 -0.83 -1.74
CA LEU A 21 8.60 0.24 -2.43
C LEU A 21 10.12 0.14 -2.26
N ASP A 22 10.56 -0.44 -1.17
CA ASP A 22 11.98 -0.71 -0.98
C ASP A 22 12.44 -1.87 -1.86
N ALA A 23 11.60 -2.86 -2.02
CA ALA A 23 11.97 -4.09 -2.73
C ALA A 23 12.04 -3.90 -4.24
N VAL A 24 11.20 -3.03 -4.79
CA VAL A 24 11.10 -2.88 -6.24
C VAL A 24 12.44 -2.51 -6.87
N PRO A 25 13.13 -1.46 -6.41
CA PRO A 25 14.42 -1.11 -7.04
C PRO A 25 15.51 -2.13 -6.76
N ARG A 26 15.30 -3.02 -5.81
CA ARG A 26 16.32 -3.99 -5.43
C ARG A 26 16.22 -5.30 -6.21
N GLN A 27 15.36 -5.36 -7.19
CA GLN A 27 15.21 -6.58 -7.99
C GLN A 27 16.42 -6.87 -8.86
N LYS A 28 17.31 -5.91 -9.01
CA LYS A 28 18.53 -6.09 -9.77
C LYS A 28 19.68 -6.64 -8.94
N GLU A 29 19.49 -6.77 -7.65
CA GLU A 29 20.53 -7.29 -6.77
C GLU A 29 20.67 -8.80 -6.96
N ALA A 30 21.80 -9.32 -6.49
CA ALA A 30 22.06 -10.75 -6.62
C ALA A 30 21.04 -11.59 -5.84
N ASN A 31 20.59 -11.07 -4.69
CA ASN A 31 19.58 -11.75 -3.89
C ASN A 31 18.44 -10.79 -3.63
N PRO A 32 17.59 -10.57 -4.63
CA PRO A 32 16.53 -9.59 -4.48
C PRO A 32 15.45 -10.06 -3.51
N PRO A 33 14.75 -9.13 -2.87
CA PRO A 33 13.60 -9.49 -2.04
C PRO A 33 12.53 -10.19 -2.88
N ASP A 34 11.79 -11.08 -2.24
CA ASP A 34 10.76 -11.84 -2.94
C ASP A 34 9.48 -11.01 -3.06
N LEU A 35 9.25 -10.46 -4.23
CA LEU A 35 8.06 -9.65 -4.46
C LEU A 35 6.76 -10.46 -4.38
N LEU A 36 6.81 -11.74 -4.72
CA LEU A 36 5.61 -12.57 -4.64
C LEU A 36 5.08 -12.68 -3.22
N VAL A 37 5.97 -12.76 -2.26
CA VAL A 37 5.57 -12.81 -0.86
C VAL A 37 4.93 -11.47 -0.46
N ILE A 38 5.53 -10.38 -0.90
CA ILE A 38 4.99 -9.06 -0.58
C ILE A 38 3.63 -8.85 -1.23
N PHE A 39 3.47 -9.26 -2.49
CA PHE A 39 2.19 -9.17 -3.17
C PHE A 39 1.12 -9.99 -2.45
N ALA A 40 1.47 -11.18 -1.97
CA ALA A 40 0.51 -12.01 -1.25
C ALA A 40 0.03 -11.30 0.02
N ARG A 41 0.93 -10.64 0.72
CA ARG A 41 0.55 -9.89 1.92
C ARG A 41 -0.31 -8.68 1.57
N LEU A 42 0.00 -8.00 0.47
CA LEU A 42 -0.81 -6.86 0.06
C LEU A 42 -2.22 -7.30 -0.34
N ASP A 43 -2.34 -8.43 -1.03
CA ASP A 43 -3.65 -8.95 -1.40
C ASP A 43 -4.46 -9.32 -0.16
N ALA A 44 -3.83 -9.92 0.82
CA ALA A 44 -4.52 -10.29 2.05
C ALA A 44 -5.00 -9.04 2.79
N LEU A 45 -4.17 -7.99 2.82
CA LEU A 45 -4.55 -6.75 3.47
C LEU A 45 -5.68 -6.06 2.71
N GLU A 46 -5.66 -6.12 1.38
CA GLU A 46 -6.72 -5.53 0.60
C GLU A 46 -8.07 -6.16 0.94
N ARG A 47 -8.09 -7.45 1.21
CA ARG A 47 -9.33 -8.13 1.57
C ARG A 47 -9.88 -7.68 2.91
N GLU A 48 -9.01 -7.15 3.78
CA GLU A 48 -9.44 -6.64 5.07
C GLU A 48 -9.99 -5.21 4.97
N ILE A 49 -9.76 -4.56 3.85
CA ILE A 49 -10.19 -3.17 3.67
C ILE A 49 -11.61 -3.18 3.12
N ASP A 50 -12.56 -2.82 3.97
CA ASP A 50 -13.97 -2.81 3.60
C ASP A 50 -14.48 -1.38 3.40
N ALA A 51 -15.79 -1.25 3.25
CA ALA A 51 -16.40 0.04 2.94
C ALA A 51 -16.22 1.07 4.06
N SER A 52 -15.81 0.64 5.25
CA SER A 52 -15.59 1.59 6.34
C SER A 52 -14.26 2.34 6.23
N TYR A 53 -13.39 1.90 5.33
CA TYR A 53 -12.12 2.57 5.11
C TYR A 53 -12.29 3.72 4.11
N PRO A 54 -11.34 4.66 4.07
CA PRO A 54 -11.45 5.77 3.11
C PRO A 54 -11.58 5.28 1.68
N ALA A 55 -12.48 5.89 0.95
CA ALA A 55 -12.77 5.47 -0.42
C ALA A 55 -11.54 5.59 -1.32
N GLN A 56 -10.74 6.63 -1.10
CA GLN A 56 -9.55 6.85 -1.92
C GLN A 56 -8.54 5.73 -1.72
N LEU A 57 -8.35 5.30 -0.48
CA LEU A 57 -7.43 4.20 -0.21
C LEU A 57 -7.92 2.90 -0.86
N ARG A 58 -9.22 2.65 -0.75
CA ARG A 58 -9.80 1.45 -1.38
C ARG A 58 -9.58 1.46 -2.87
N HIS A 59 -9.74 2.62 -3.48
CA HIS A 59 -9.55 2.78 -4.91
C HIS A 59 -8.10 2.47 -5.31
N TYR A 60 -7.15 3.04 -4.59
CA TYR A 60 -5.74 2.79 -4.89
C TYR A 60 -5.38 1.32 -4.74
N MET A 61 -5.86 0.68 -3.68
CA MET A 61 -5.55 -0.72 -3.46
C MET A 61 -6.20 -1.62 -4.51
N HIS A 62 -7.44 -1.29 -4.87
CA HIS A 62 -8.13 -2.07 -5.89
C HIS A 62 -7.40 -1.99 -7.24
N GLN A 63 -6.84 -0.86 -7.55
CA GLN A 63 -6.12 -0.67 -8.80
C GLN A 63 -4.66 -1.06 -8.70
N LYS A 64 -4.24 -1.59 -7.57
CA LYS A 64 -2.85 -1.96 -7.32
C LYS A 64 -1.89 -0.78 -7.45
N SER A 65 -2.39 0.40 -7.17
CA SER A 65 -1.58 1.62 -7.18
C SER A 65 -0.90 1.80 -5.83
N TYR A 66 0.05 0.93 -5.56
CA TYR A 66 0.66 0.84 -4.23
C TYR A 66 1.41 2.09 -3.83
N ARG A 67 2.07 2.73 -4.77
CA ARG A 67 2.78 3.96 -4.46
C ARG A 67 1.81 5.05 -4.01
N LYS A 68 0.69 5.17 -4.71
CA LYS A 68 -0.31 6.16 -4.34
C LYS A 68 -0.94 5.84 -3.00
N ALA A 69 -1.18 4.56 -2.73
CA ALA A 69 -1.71 4.15 -1.44
C ALA A 69 -0.75 4.51 -0.33
N HIS A 70 0.54 4.32 -0.56
CA HIS A 70 1.57 4.64 0.42
C HIS A 70 1.57 6.14 0.74
N LEU A 71 1.50 6.97 -0.30
CA LEU A 71 1.44 8.42 -0.09
C LEU A 71 0.19 8.83 0.66
N PHE A 72 -0.93 8.19 0.33
CA PHE A 72 -2.18 8.48 1.03
C PHE A 72 -2.03 8.20 2.52
N LEU A 73 -1.43 7.07 2.87
CA LEU A 73 -1.27 6.69 4.27
C LEU A 73 -0.28 7.58 5.00
N GLN A 74 0.60 8.26 4.28
CA GLN A 74 1.53 9.21 4.86
C GLN A 74 0.93 10.63 4.92
N ASP A 75 -0.36 10.74 4.65
CA ASP A 75 -1.04 12.02 4.64
C ASP A 75 -0.48 12.94 3.55
N ARG A 76 -0.06 12.34 2.45
CA ARG A 76 0.54 13.06 1.33
C ARG A 76 -0.23 12.82 0.03
N ASP A 77 -1.51 12.56 0.15
CA ASP A 77 -2.32 12.27 -1.03
C ASP A 77 -2.36 13.43 -2.01
N ALA A 78 -2.13 14.65 -1.54
CA ALA A 78 -2.07 15.80 -2.42
C ALA A 78 -1.01 15.65 -3.49
N GLU A 79 0.06 14.90 -3.20
CA GLU A 79 1.12 14.68 -4.18
C GLU A 79 0.64 13.80 -5.33
N ASN A 80 -0.29 12.89 -5.05
CA ASN A 80 -0.86 12.06 -6.11
C ASN A 80 -1.64 12.92 -7.09
N THR A 81 -2.45 13.83 -6.57
CA THR A 81 -3.25 14.72 -7.39
C THR A 81 -2.37 15.69 -8.16
N ARG A 82 -1.39 16.24 -7.48
CA ARG A 82 -0.50 17.21 -8.10
C ARG A 82 0.30 16.58 -9.23
N GLY A 83 0.73 15.35 -9.03
CA GLY A 83 1.48 14.66 -10.05
C GLY A 83 0.67 14.44 -11.31
N ASN A 84 -0.64 14.31 -11.18
CA ASN A 84 -1.51 14.12 -12.32
C ASN A 84 -1.82 15.44 -13.02
N CYS A 85 -1.89 16.50 -12.27
CA CYS A 85 -2.32 17.78 -12.80
C CYS A 85 -1.30 18.46 -13.67
N GLY A 86 -0.08 18.32 -13.32
CA GLY A 86 0.93 19.15 -13.94
C GLY A 86 1.54 18.57 -15.17
N ARG A 87 1.09 17.44 -15.55
CA ARG A 87 1.82 16.77 -16.63
C ARG A 87 0.89 16.41 -17.77
#